data_2f595d81a6d1d947eab933ded7d864bf
#
_entry.id   2f595d81a6d1d947eab933ded7d864bf
#
_cell.length_a   1.000
_cell.length_b   1.000
_cell.length_c   1.000
_cell.angle_alpha   90.00
_cell.angle_beta   90.00
_cell.angle_gamma   90.00
#
_symmetry.space_group_name_H-M   'P 1'
#
loop_
_entity.id
_entity.type
_entity.pdbx_description
1 polymer ?
#
loop_
_entity_poly.entity_id
_entity_poly.type
_entity_poly.pdbx_seq_one_letter_code
_entity_poly.pdbx_strand_id
1 'polypeptide(L)'
;SRQVMVGDVAVGGDAPIAIQSMTNTDTCDVPATVAQIQAIVDAGADIVRVSVPTMDAADAFGLIRQQVAVPLVADIHFDHKIALRVADLGVDCLRINPGNIGRDDRVRAVVEKARDLNIPIRIGVNAGSLGKELQRKYGEPTPEAMVESAMRHIDILDKMNFDNFKLSLKASDIFMTLAAYRLIADQTDCPLHLGITEAGGLRAGTVKSAVGIGALLLDGIGDTLRVSLAADPVEEIKVGWDLLKSLRLRSKGINFIACPSCSRQNFDVIKTMEALETRLDDIREPMDVAVIGCIVNGPGEAKVAD
;
A
#
# COMPACT_ATOMS: atom_id res chain seq x y z
N SER A 1 -11.40 3.87 -12.02
CA SER A 1 -10.26 4.81 -11.94
C SER A 1 -9.51 4.87 -13.25
N ARG A 2 -8.80 6.00 -13.52
CA ARG A 2 -7.82 6.08 -14.60
C ARG A 2 -6.56 5.30 -14.24
N GLN A 3 -5.72 4.99 -15.24
CA GLN A 3 -4.47 4.26 -15.01
C GLN A 3 -3.28 5.21 -14.90
N VAL A 4 -2.37 4.95 -13.97
CA VAL A 4 -1.06 5.58 -13.86
C VAL A 4 0.03 4.50 -13.79
N MET A 5 1.24 4.80 -14.27
CA MET A 5 2.37 3.88 -14.22
C MET A 5 3.31 4.25 -13.08
N VAL A 6 3.73 3.28 -12.27
CA VAL A 6 4.77 3.42 -11.26
C VAL A 6 5.93 2.52 -11.70
N GLY A 7 6.91 3.09 -12.37
CA GLY A 7 7.88 2.30 -13.12
C GLY A 7 7.17 1.46 -14.19
N ASP A 8 7.31 0.15 -14.12
CA ASP A 8 6.65 -0.83 -14.99
C ASP A 8 5.32 -1.38 -14.43
N VAL A 9 4.92 -0.97 -13.22
CA VAL A 9 3.69 -1.41 -12.56
C VAL A 9 2.54 -0.47 -12.89
N ALA A 10 1.51 -1.01 -13.55
CA ALA A 10 0.26 -0.30 -13.81
C ALA A 10 -0.60 -0.24 -12.52
N VAL A 11 -1.17 0.91 -12.23
CA VAL A 11 -2.04 1.18 -11.07
C VAL A 11 -3.32 1.86 -11.54
N GLY A 12 -4.46 1.30 -11.23
CA GLY A 12 -5.77 1.80 -11.69
C GLY A 12 -6.23 1.22 -13.01
N GLY A 13 -7.40 1.59 -13.46
CA GLY A 13 -8.07 0.97 -14.60
C GLY A 13 -8.36 -0.50 -14.35
N ASP A 14 -8.04 -1.34 -15.32
CA ASP A 14 -8.20 -2.80 -15.25
C ASP A 14 -6.95 -3.52 -14.71
N ALA A 15 -5.94 -2.76 -14.22
CA ALA A 15 -4.72 -3.36 -13.68
C ALA A 15 -4.99 -4.10 -12.36
N PRO A 16 -4.26 -5.18 -12.08
CA PRO A 16 -4.36 -5.87 -10.79
C PRO A 16 -4.02 -4.93 -9.62
N ILE A 17 -4.71 -5.08 -8.50
CA ILE A 17 -4.46 -4.27 -7.29
C ILE A 17 -3.02 -4.50 -6.81
N ALA A 18 -2.20 -3.45 -6.82
CA ALA A 18 -0.79 -3.55 -6.45
C ALA A 18 -0.58 -3.53 -4.94
N ILE A 19 0.29 -4.41 -4.43
CA ILE A 19 0.70 -4.45 -3.03
C ILE A 19 1.98 -3.66 -2.86
N GLN A 20 1.95 -2.69 -1.93
CA GLN A 20 3.10 -1.88 -1.57
C GLN A 20 3.44 -2.06 -0.09
N SER A 21 4.73 -2.15 0.25
CA SER A 21 5.22 -1.96 1.62
C SER A 21 6.27 -0.83 1.67
N MET A 22 6.89 -0.66 2.82
CA MET A 22 7.84 0.43 3.06
C MET A 22 8.98 -0.08 3.91
N THR A 23 10.20 0.33 3.59
CA THR A 23 11.37 0.06 4.43
C THR A 23 11.28 0.81 5.77
N ASN A 24 11.84 0.22 6.81
CA ASN A 24 11.99 0.83 8.13
C ASN A 24 13.46 0.97 8.56
N THR A 25 14.40 0.68 7.65
CA THR A 25 15.83 0.92 7.82
C THR A 25 16.16 2.42 7.69
N ASP A 26 17.31 2.83 8.20
CA ASP A 26 17.86 4.14 7.84
C ASP A 26 18.24 4.12 6.36
N THR A 27 17.68 5.03 5.58
CA THR A 27 17.91 5.11 4.13
C THR A 27 19.38 5.37 3.80
N CYS A 28 20.14 6.02 4.69
CA CYS A 28 21.56 6.24 4.53
C CYS A 28 22.38 4.95 4.71
N ASP A 29 21.81 3.92 5.34
CA ASP A 29 22.39 2.56 5.34
C ASP A 29 21.92 1.82 4.08
N VAL A 30 22.62 2.08 2.98
CA VAL A 30 22.30 1.53 1.66
C VAL A 30 22.28 -0.01 1.68
N PRO A 31 23.29 -0.73 2.23
CA PRO A 31 23.27 -2.19 2.25
C PRO A 31 22.08 -2.78 3.01
N ALA A 32 21.76 -2.24 4.20
CA ALA A 32 20.63 -2.71 5.00
C ALA A 32 19.31 -2.45 4.29
N THR A 33 19.16 -1.26 3.66
CA THR A 33 17.95 -0.90 2.94
C THR A 33 17.74 -1.75 1.69
N VAL A 34 18.79 -2.02 0.92
CA VAL A 34 18.73 -2.93 -0.24
C VAL A 34 18.35 -4.34 0.17
N ALA A 35 18.96 -4.87 1.24
CA ALA A 35 18.63 -6.20 1.76
C ALA A 35 17.15 -6.29 2.21
N GLN A 36 16.63 -5.25 2.87
CA GLN A 36 15.24 -5.22 3.29
C GLN A 36 14.28 -5.08 2.08
N ILE A 37 14.62 -4.27 1.08
CA ILE A 37 13.85 -4.19 -0.17
C ILE A 37 13.77 -5.56 -0.82
N GLN A 38 14.88 -6.29 -0.92
CA GLN A 38 14.90 -7.62 -1.51
C GLN A 38 13.98 -8.59 -0.74
N ALA A 39 14.03 -8.60 0.59
CA ALA A 39 13.13 -9.42 1.40
C ALA A 39 11.64 -9.09 1.19
N ILE A 40 11.31 -7.80 1.07
CA ILE A 40 9.97 -7.32 0.77
C ILE A 40 9.52 -7.79 -0.64
N VAL A 41 10.41 -7.72 -1.63
CA VAL A 41 10.14 -8.19 -3.01
C VAL A 41 9.97 -9.70 -3.06
N ASP A 42 10.82 -10.46 -2.38
CA ASP A 42 10.72 -11.93 -2.31
C ASP A 42 9.40 -12.37 -1.69
N ALA A 43 8.87 -11.62 -0.71
CA ALA A 43 7.54 -11.83 -0.18
C ALA A 43 6.41 -11.49 -1.19
N GLY A 44 6.72 -10.73 -2.24
CA GLY A 44 5.82 -10.45 -3.36
C GLY A 44 5.26 -9.04 -3.40
N ALA A 45 5.99 -8.05 -2.93
CA ALA A 45 5.64 -6.65 -3.16
C ALA A 45 5.76 -6.29 -4.64
N ASP A 46 4.79 -5.54 -5.14
CA ASP A 46 4.84 -4.97 -6.48
C ASP A 46 5.59 -3.62 -6.50
N ILE A 47 5.54 -2.87 -5.39
CA ILE A 47 6.13 -1.53 -5.25
C ILE A 47 6.71 -1.40 -3.85
N VAL A 48 7.86 -0.74 -3.69
CA VAL A 48 8.45 -0.46 -2.38
C VAL A 48 8.60 1.05 -2.17
N ARG A 49 8.23 1.53 -0.97
CA ARG A 49 8.40 2.92 -0.56
C ARG A 49 9.59 3.07 0.36
N VAL A 50 10.39 4.10 0.13
CA VAL A 50 11.57 4.46 0.92
C VAL A 50 11.41 5.88 1.45
N SER A 51 11.68 6.12 2.72
CA SER A 51 11.64 7.46 3.32
C SER A 51 12.88 8.26 2.92
N VAL A 52 12.70 9.52 2.49
CA VAL A 52 13.79 10.39 2.08
C VAL A 52 13.69 11.73 2.83
N PRO A 53 14.12 11.75 4.12
CA PRO A 53 13.94 12.92 4.96
C PRO A 53 15.00 14.03 4.74
N THR A 54 16.17 13.69 4.21
CA THR A 54 17.33 14.61 4.04
C THR A 54 17.93 14.50 2.65
N MET A 55 18.84 15.42 2.31
CA MET A 55 19.56 15.39 1.05
C MET A 55 20.53 14.20 0.99
N ASP A 56 21.16 13.84 2.11
CA ASP A 56 22.02 12.65 2.19
C ASP A 56 21.21 11.36 1.94
N ALA A 57 20.00 11.30 2.46
CA ALA A 57 19.08 10.20 2.17
C ALA A 57 18.63 10.19 0.69
N ALA A 58 18.57 11.36 0.01
CA ALA A 58 18.28 11.41 -1.43
C ALA A 58 19.45 10.85 -2.25
N ASP A 59 20.68 11.16 -1.89
CA ASP A 59 21.85 10.61 -2.56
C ASP A 59 21.98 9.10 -2.30
N ALA A 60 21.72 8.64 -1.06
CA ALA A 60 21.62 7.21 -0.72
C ALA A 60 20.52 6.50 -1.50
N PHE A 61 19.34 7.13 -1.67
CA PHE A 61 18.25 6.61 -2.50
C PHE A 61 18.70 6.34 -3.94
N GLY A 62 19.51 7.21 -4.53
CA GLY A 62 20.09 7.00 -5.86
C GLY A 62 20.98 5.75 -5.94
N LEU A 63 21.77 5.48 -4.88
CA LEU A 63 22.58 4.27 -4.79
C LEU A 63 21.71 3.00 -4.60
N ILE A 64 20.64 3.09 -3.83
CA ILE A 64 19.67 2.02 -3.66
C ILE A 64 18.97 1.71 -4.99
N ARG A 65 18.51 2.74 -5.71
CA ARG A 65 17.79 2.59 -6.98
C ARG A 65 18.61 1.82 -8.03
N GLN A 66 19.93 1.99 -8.04
CA GLN A 66 20.82 1.27 -8.96
C GLN A 66 20.96 -0.22 -8.65
N GLN A 67 20.61 -0.66 -7.44
CA GLN A 67 20.80 -2.04 -6.97
C GLN A 67 19.52 -2.86 -6.93
N VAL A 68 18.36 -2.24 -7.15
CA VAL A 68 17.05 -2.92 -7.09
C VAL A 68 16.27 -2.72 -8.38
N ALA A 69 15.51 -3.73 -8.78
CA ALA A 69 14.68 -3.69 -9.98
C ALA A 69 13.25 -3.20 -9.70
N VAL A 70 12.74 -3.45 -8.48
CA VAL A 70 11.36 -3.08 -8.09
C VAL A 70 11.14 -1.57 -8.18
N PRO A 71 9.97 -1.11 -8.63
CA PRO A 71 9.63 0.31 -8.59
C PRO A 71 9.70 0.91 -7.18
N LEU A 72 10.39 2.04 -7.07
CA LEU A 72 10.59 2.75 -5.81
C LEU A 72 9.77 4.04 -5.71
N VAL A 73 9.08 4.19 -4.59
CA VAL A 73 8.39 5.43 -4.20
C VAL A 73 9.23 6.18 -3.18
N ALA A 74 9.65 7.40 -3.48
CA ALA A 74 10.30 8.28 -2.51
C ALA A 74 9.26 9.02 -1.66
N ASP A 75 9.34 8.86 -0.35
CA ASP A 75 8.44 9.52 0.61
C ASP A 75 9.09 10.80 1.13
N ILE A 76 8.58 11.95 0.66
CA ILE A 76 9.14 13.27 0.94
C ILE A 76 8.06 14.13 1.61
N HIS A 77 8.41 14.77 2.73
CA HIS A 77 7.42 15.47 3.53
C HIS A 77 7.43 17.00 3.31
N PHE A 78 8.59 17.66 3.27
CA PHE A 78 8.66 19.11 3.37
C PHE A 78 9.56 19.80 2.35
N ASP A 79 10.65 19.17 1.90
CA ASP A 79 11.65 19.85 1.07
C ASP A 79 11.52 19.48 -0.41
N HIS A 80 11.12 20.46 -1.22
CA HIS A 80 11.01 20.31 -2.68
C HIS A 80 12.36 19.97 -3.34
N LYS A 81 13.50 20.41 -2.76
CA LYS A 81 14.83 20.12 -3.32
C LYS A 81 15.13 18.61 -3.27
N ILE A 82 14.68 17.94 -2.21
CA ILE A 82 14.79 16.47 -2.09
C ILE A 82 13.97 15.81 -3.19
N ALA A 83 12.74 16.30 -3.44
CA ALA A 83 11.89 15.79 -4.51
C ALA A 83 12.54 15.91 -5.90
N LEU A 84 13.13 17.07 -6.19
CA LEU A 84 13.87 17.31 -7.43
C LEU A 84 15.09 16.40 -7.53
N ARG A 85 15.84 16.23 -6.44
CA ARG A 85 17.05 15.38 -6.41
C ARG A 85 16.73 13.91 -6.68
N VAL A 86 15.73 13.33 -6.00
CA VAL A 86 15.35 11.92 -6.24
C VAL A 86 14.75 11.72 -7.63
N ALA A 87 14.07 12.74 -8.19
CA ALA A 87 13.60 12.70 -9.57
C ALA A 87 14.74 12.55 -10.57
N ASP A 88 15.85 13.30 -10.37
CA ASP A 88 17.08 13.16 -11.17
C ASP A 88 17.76 11.80 -11.00
N LEU A 89 17.53 11.12 -9.87
CA LEU A 89 18.14 9.83 -9.54
C LEU A 89 17.26 8.62 -9.95
N GLY A 90 16.15 8.85 -10.67
CA GLY A 90 15.38 7.80 -11.29
C GLY A 90 14.32 7.18 -10.38
N VAL A 91 13.68 7.98 -9.51
CA VAL A 91 12.50 7.55 -8.73
C VAL A 91 11.33 7.20 -9.65
N ASP A 92 10.56 6.16 -9.29
CA ASP A 92 9.40 5.73 -10.07
C ASP A 92 8.09 6.40 -9.62
N CYS A 93 8.04 6.99 -8.42
CA CYS A 93 6.89 7.77 -7.94
C CYS A 93 7.31 8.66 -6.78
N LEU A 94 6.83 9.90 -6.76
CA LEU A 94 7.00 10.80 -5.63
C LEU A 94 5.78 10.73 -4.70
N ARG A 95 6.00 10.46 -3.42
CA ARG A 95 4.95 10.66 -2.41
C ARG A 95 5.18 11.97 -1.72
N ILE A 96 4.29 12.90 -1.96
CA ILE A 96 4.32 14.24 -1.38
C ILE A 96 2.94 14.65 -0.88
N ASN A 97 2.90 15.70 -0.08
CA ASN A 97 1.71 16.49 0.16
C ASN A 97 2.00 17.90 -0.36
N PRO A 98 1.37 18.34 -1.46
CA PRO A 98 1.63 19.65 -2.05
C PRO A 98 1.51 20.81 -1.05
N GLY A 99 0.56 20.71 -0.10
CA GLY A 99 0.40 21.70 0.96
C GLY A 99 1.55 21.79 1.94
N ASN A 100 2.37 20.74 2.07
CA ASN A 100 3.54 20.72 2.97
C ASN A 100 4.84 21.16 2.26
N ILE A 101 4.89 21.05 0.94
CA ILE A 101 6.04 21.45 0.12
C ILE A 101 6.25 22.99 0.18
N GLY A 102 5.16 23.72 0.40
CA GLY A 102 5.20 25.16 0.66
C GLY A 102 4.62 26.01 -0.48
N ARG A 103 5.33 27.10 -0.87
CA ARG A 103 4.79 28.07 -1.84
C ARG A 103 4.58 27.45 -3.24
N ASP A 104 3.67 28.04 -4.00
CA ASP A 104 3.26 27.59 -5.35
C ASP A 104 4.45 27.44 -6.32
N ASP A 105 5.49 28.28 -6.21
CA ASP A 105 6.71 28.17 -7.03
C ASP A 105 7.44 26.84 -6.81
N ARG A 106 7.48 26.34 -5.57
CA ARG A 106 8.12 25.08 -5.21
C ARG A 106 7.32 23.88 -5.67
N VAL A 107 5.99 23.93 -5.47
CA VAL A 107 5.07 22.89 -5.95
C VAL A 107 5.16 22.80 -7.48
N ARG A 108 5.17 23.95 -8.16
CA ARG A 108 5.32 24.01 -9.62
C ARG A 108 6.61 23.36 -10.08
N ALA A 109 7.74 23.67 -9.48
CA ALA A 109 9.02 23.07 -9.84
C ALA A 109 9.02 21.53 -9.73
N VAL A 110 8.40 20.98 -8.68
CA VAL A 110 8.26 19.51 -8.52
C VAL A 110 7.33 18.93 -9.57
N VAL A 111 6.20 19.55 -9.84
CA VAL A 111 5.22 19.08 -10.83
C VAL A 111 5.79 19.13 -12.26
N GLU A 112 6.48 20.23 -12.62
CA GLU A 112 7.17 20.35 -13.92
C GLU A 112 8.24 19.26 -14.08
N LYS A 113 9.05 19.06 -13.06
CA LYS A 113 10.07 17.99 -13.06
C LYS A 113 9.44 16.58 -13.19
N ALA A 114 8.36 16.31 -12.44
CA ALA A 114 7.63 15.06 -12.51
C ALA A 114 7.01 14.82 -13.91
N ARG A 115 6.50 15.89 -14.54
CA ARG A 115 5.97 15.86 -15.91
C ARG A 115 7.07 15.55 -16.92
N ASP A 116 8.19 16.25 -16.87
CA ASP A 116 9.30 16.12 -17.83
C ASP A 116 9.88 14.69 -17.81
N LEU A 117 9.88 14.05 -16.65
CA LEU A 117 10.37 12.67 -16.45
C LEU A 117 9.27 11.62 -16.44
N ASN A 118 8.01 12.01 -16.66
CA ASN A 118 6.82 11.14 -16.59
C ASN A 118 6.70 10.36 -15.27
N ILE A 119 7.03 11.01 -14.14
CA ILE A 119 6.97 10.42 -12.80
C ILE A 119 5.60 10.72 -12.19
N PRO A 120 4.81 9.71 -11.76
CA PRO A 120 3.56 9.95 -11.05
C PRO A 120 3.81 10.51 -9.65
N ILE A 121 2.83 11.30 -9.19
CA ILE A 121 2.81 11.85 -7.83
C ILE A 121 1.73 11.14 -7.02
N ARG A 122 2.05 10.67 -5.80
CA ARG A 122 1.05 10.25 -4.84
C ARG A 122 0.80 11.35 -3.81
N ILE A 123 -0.41 11.87 -3.80
CA ILE A 123 -0.90 12.77 -2.77
C ILE A 123 -1.32 11.93 -1.55
N GLY A 124 -0.74 12.22 -0.38
CA GLY A 124 -1.07 11.52 0.86
C GLY A 124 -1.74 12.44 1.87
N VAL A 125 -3.04 12.26 2.09
CA VAL A 125 -3.77 12.94 3.16
C VAL A 125 -3.87 11.98 4.37
N ASN A 126 -3.46 12.47 5.54
CA ASN A 126 -3.63 11.75 6.80
C ASN A 126 -4.47 12.60 7.76
N ALA A 127 -5.40 11.98 8.46
CA ALA A 127 -6.27 12.66 9.43
C ALA A 127 -5.47 13.42 10.50
N GLY A 128 -4.37 12.83 10.98
CA GLY A 128 -3.51 13.45 12.01
C GLY A 128 -2.67 14.63 11.53
N SER A 129 -2.63 14.95 10.23
CA SER A 129 -1.81 16.02 9.65
C SER A 129 -2.57 16.94 8.70
N LEU A 130 -3.86 17.15 8.95
CA LEU A 130 -4.67 18.10 8.22
C LEU A 130 -4.17 19.53 8.39
N GLY A 131 -4.29 20.35 7.34
CA GLY A 131 -3.89 21.74 7.37
C GLY A 131 -4.64 22.56 8.43
N LYS A 132 -3.96 23.55 9.02
CA LYS A 132 -4.51 24.38 10.13
C LYS A 132 -5.85 25.06 9.80
N GLU A 133 -6.09 25.41 8.54
CA GLU A 133 -7.37 25.99 8.11
C GLU A 133 -8.52 25.00 8.22
N LEU A 134 -8.30 23.74 7.79
CA LEU A 134 -9.28 22.66 7.89
C LEU A 134 -9.52 22.29 9.36
N GLN A 135 -8.47 22.26 10.18
CA GLN A 135 -8.61 22.07 11.63
C GLN A 135 -9.46 23.17 12.27
N ARG A 136 -9.31 24.43 11.85
CA ARG A 136 -10.16 25.54 12.36
C ARG A 136 -11.60 25.44 11.86
N LYS A 137 -11.80 24.98 10.61
CA LYS A 137 -13.13 24.86 10.00
C LYS A 137 -13.94 23.72 10.58
N TYR A 138 -13.32 22.56 10.80
CA TYR A 138 -14.00 21.34 11.22
C TYR A 138 -13.86 21.01 12.71
N GLY A 139 -12.92 21.66 13.42
CA GLY A 139 -12.61 21.41 14.83
C GLY A 139 -11.77 20.15 15.04
N GLU A 140 -12.23 19.01 14.54
CA GLU A 140 -11.58 17.71 14.60
C GLU A 140 -11.46 17.08 13.20
N PRO A 141 -10.61 16.05 12.99
CA PRO A 141 -10.55 15.33 11.74
C PRO A 141 -11.89 14.64 11.44
N THR A 142 -12.45 14.92 10.27
CA THR A 142 -13.66 14.28 9.74
C THR A 142 -13.41 13.74 8.33
N PRO A 143 -14.23 12.81 7.82
CA PRO A 143 -14.15 12.36 6.43
C PRO A 143 -14.21 13.51 5.43
N GLU A 144 -15.11 14.47 5.65
CA GLU A 144 -15.28 15.66 4.79
C GLU A 144 -14.04 16.55 4.81
N ALA A 145 -13.41 16.74 5.98
CA ALA A 145 -12.16 17.49 6.09
C ALA A 145 -11.01 16.83 5.31
N MET A 146 -10.95 15.50 5.35
CA MET A 146 -9.95 14.73 4.58
C MET A 146 -10.19 14.84 3.08
N VAL A 147 -11.45 14.72 2.64
CA VAL A 147 -11.84 14.87 1.22
C VAL A 147 -11.58 16.28 0.74
N GLU A 148 -11.97 17.31 1.50
CA GLU A 148 -11.68 18.71 1.14
C GLU A 148 -10.18 18.95 1.03
N SER A 149 -9.36 18.37 1.91
CA SER A 149 -7.91 18.43 1.81
C SER A 149 -7.41 17.81 0.51
N ALA A 150 -7.90 16.62 0.17
CA ALA A 150 -7.52 15.93 -1.07
C ALA A 150 -7.92 16.75 -2.31
N MET A 151 -9.15 17.24 -2.36
CA MET A 151 -9.65 18.04 -3.48
C MET A 151 -8.86 19.34 -3.69
N ARG A 152 -8.46 20.04 -2.62
CA ARG A 152 -7.57 21.20 -2.72
C ARG A 152 -6.22 20.86 -3.37
N HIS A 153 -5.67 19.67 -3.09
CA HIS A 153 -4.43 19.24 -3.71
C HIS A 153 -4.62 18.82 -5.16
N ILE A 154 -5.75 18.20 -5.49
CA ILE A 154 -6.13 17.92 -6.89
C ILE A 154 -6.25 19.23 -7.67
N ASP A 155 -6.96 20.23 -7.15
CA ASP A 155 -7.11 21.54 -7.78
C ASP A 155 -5.77 22.23 -8.09
N ILE A 156 -4.76 22.03 -7.23
CA ILE A 156 -3.41 22.56 -7.49
C ILE A 156 -2.78 21.87 -8.71
N LEU A 157 -2.90 20.55 -8.80
CA LEU A 157 -2.34 19.77 -9.92
C LEU A 157 -3.12 20.01 -11.22
N ASP A 158 -4.44 20.11 -11.14
CA ASP A 158 -5.31 20.41 -12.30
C ASP A 158 -5.00 21.78 -12.90
N LYS A 159 -4.78 22.82 -12.08
CA LYS A 159 -4.33 24.15 -12.53
C LYS A 159 -2.98 24.11 -13.24
N MET A 160 -2.18 23.10 -12.99
CA MET A 160 -0.90 22.85 -13.65
C MET A 160 -1.01 21.89 -14.84
N ASN A 161 -2.24 21.43 -15.21
CA ASN A 161 -2.49 20.40 -16.21
C ASN A 161 -1.67 19.13 -15.96
N PHE A 162 -1.64 18.66 -14.70
CA PHE A 162 -0.93 17.45 -14.31
C PHE A 162 -1.92 16.42 -13.79
N ASP A 163 -2.13 15.35 -14.54
CA ASP A 163 -3.08 14.27 -14.28
C ASP A 163 -2.43 12.95 -13.86
N ASN A 164 -1.08 12.86 -13.94
CA ASN A 164 -0.33 11.67 -13.57
C ASN A 164 -0.15 11.54 -12.05
N PHE A 165 -1.26 11.36 -11.32
CA PHE A 165 -1.21 11.24 -9.86
C PHE A 165 -2.24 10.24 -9.32
N LYS A 166 -2.00 9.79 -8.08
CA LYS A 166 -2.88 8.93 -7.28
C LYS A 166 -3.03 9.48 -5.87
N LEU A 167 -4.08 9.04 -5.16
CA LEU A 167 -4.46 9.56 -3.85
C LEU A 167 -4.36 8.51 -2.74
N SER A 168 -4.17 8.98 -1.52
CA SER A 168 -4.41 8.19 -0.31
C SER A 168 -5.00 9.06 0.80
N LEU A 169 -6.08 8.59 1.44
CA LEU A 169 -6.76 9.23 2.56
C LEU A 169 -6.75 8.27 3.74
N LYS A 170 -5.87 8.47 4.71
CA LYS A 170 -5.63 7.51 5.77
C LYS A 170 -5.94 8.08 7.15
N ALA A 171 -6.63 7.29 7.95
CA ALA A 171 -6.81 7.51 9.38
C ALA A 171 -6.53 6.21 10.15
N SER A 172 -6.37 6.31 11.45
CA SER A 172 -6.30 5.17 12.36
C SER A 172 -7.68 4.61 12.70
N ASP A 173 -8.73 5.42 12.53
CA ASP A 173 -10.12 5.01 12.65
C ASP A 173 -10.63 4.42 11.32
N ILE A 174 -11.20 3.20 11.38
CA ILE A 174 -11.71 2.49 10.21
C ILE A 174 -12.90 3.20 9.61
N PHE A 175 -13.87 3.62 10.43
CA PHE A 175 -15.10 4.23 9.94
C PHE A 175 -14.83 5.56 9.23
N MET A 176 -13.94 6.37 9.80
CA MET A 176 -13.46 7.60 9.18
C MET A 176 -12.78 7.31 7.82
N THR A 177 -11.91 6.30 7.78
CA THR A 177 -11.22 5.92 6.54
C THR A 177 -12.21 5.45 5.49
N LEU A 178 -13.15 4.56 5.82
CA LEU A 178 -14.17 4.06 4.89
C LEU A 178 -15.02 5.21 4.35
N ALA A 179 -15.51 6.10 5.21
CA ALA A 179 -16.33 7.23 4.80
C ALA A 179 -15.55 8.18 3.88
N ALA A 180 -14.27 8.50 4.20
CA ALA A 180 -13.45 9.37 3.37
C ALA A 180 -13.19 8.77 1.98
N TYR A 181 -12.87 7.47 1.89
CA TYR A 181 -12.64 6.83 0.60
C TYR A 181 -13.92 6.70 -0.25
N ARG A 182 -15.06 6.39 0.37
CA ARG A 182 -16.35 6.37 -0.35
C ARG A 182 -16.71 7.74 -0.89
N LEU A 183 -16.55 8.79 -0.09
CA LEU A 183 -16.82 10.16 -0.51
C LEU A 183 -15.89 10.64 -1.64
N ILE A 184 -14.60 10.30 -1.59
CA ILE A 184 -13.66 10.73 -2.64
C ILE A 184 -13.82 9.92 -3.93
N ALA A 185 -14.18 8.65 -3.85
CA ALA A 185 -14.38 7.78 -5.00
C ALA A 185 -15.53 8.29 -5.91
N ASP A 186 -16.53 8.96 -5.34
CA ASP A 186 -17.62 9.59 -6.09
C ASP A 186 -17.23 10.91 -6.75
N GLN A 187 -16.09 11.50 -6.37
CA GLN A 187 -15.68 12.84 -6.81
C GLN A 187 -14.49 12.85 -7.78
N THR A 188 -13.76 11.75 -7.89
CA THR A 188 -12.57 11.66 -8.75
C THR A 188 -12.39 10.27 -9.34
N ASP A 189 -11.79 10.21 -10.51
CA ASP A 189 -11.33 8.98 -11.17
C ASP A 189 -9.87 8.64 -10.87
N CYS A 190 -9.21 9.37 -9.96
CA CYS A 190 -7.83 9.12 -9.58
C CYS A 190 -7.67 7.75 -8.94
N PRO A 191 -6.58 7.01 -9.24
CA PRO A 191 -6.29 5.76 -8.54
C PRO A 191 -6.12 5.98 -7.03
N LEU A 192 -6.70 5.09 -6.24
CA LEU A 192 -6.73 5.17 -4.79
C LEU A 192 -5.79 4.16 -4.15
N HIS A 193 -4.89 4.65 -3.29
CA HIS A 193 -3.98 3.84 -2.50
C HIS A 193 -4.53 3.64 -1.09
N LEU A 194 -5.02 2.44 -0.82
CA LEU A 194 -5.68 2.08 0.43
C LEU A 194 -4.69 1.81 1.58
N GLY A 195 -5.16 1.98 2.79
CA GLY A 195 -4.46 1.59 4.01
C GLY A 195 -5.06 2.21 5.24
N ILE A 196 -4.94 1.49 6.36
CA ILE A 196 -5.24 2.01 7.70
C ILE A 196 -3.90 2.41 8.32
N THR A 197 -3.76 3.68 8.72
CA THR A 197 -2.54 4.13 9.39
C THR A 197 -2.57 3.73 10.87
N GLU A 198 -1.38 3.46 11.45
CA GLU A 198 -1.25 3.15 12.88
C GLU A 198 -2.19 2.00 13.32
N ALA A 199 -2.25 0.95 12.49
CA ALA A 199 -3.20 -0.15 12.72
C ALA A 199 -2.87 -0.96 13.99
N GLY A 200 -1.61 -0.97 14.42
CA GLY A 200 -1.15 -1.69 15.62
C GLY A 200 -0.16 -2.81 15.30
N GLY A 201 0.08 -3.69 16.27
CA GLY A 201 0.96 -4.84 16.12
C GLY A 201 0.38 -5.91 15.18
N LEU A 202 1.17 -6.95 14.90
CA LEU A 202 0.88 -7.96 13.87
C LEU A 202 -0.57 -8.46 13.91
N ARG A 203 -1.03 -9.01 15.03
CA ARG A 203 -2.39 -9.60 15.12
C ARG A 203 -3.50 -8.56 15.01
N ALA A 204 -3.48 -7.54 15.86
CA ALA A 204 -4.54 -6.53 15.92
C ALA A 204 -4.55 -5.66 14.66
N GLY A 205 -3.35 -5.31 14.16
CA GLY A 205 -3.18 -4.52 12.94
C GLY A 205 -3.64 -5.27 11.69
N THR A 206 -3.41 -6.59 11.63
CA THR A 206 -3.94 -7.44 10.56
C THR A 206 -5.46 -7.41 10.53
N VAL A 207 -6.14 -7.63 11.66
CA VAL A 207 -7.59 -7.59 11.74
C VAL A 207 -8.13 -6.23 11.31
N LYS A 208 -7.53 -5.14 11.83
CA LYS A 208 -7.93 -3.78 11.53
C LYS A 208 -7.75 -3.44 10.05
N SER A 209 -6.63 -3.83 9.47
CA SER A 209 -6.35 -3.63 8.04
C SER A 209 -7.27 -4.47 7.15
N ALA A 210 -7.50 -5.74 7.51
CA ALA A 210 -8.39 -6.62 6.76
C ALA A 210 -9.83 -6.09 6.73
N VAL A 211 -10.34 -5.60 7.86
CA VAL A 211 -11.68 -5.00 7.91
C VAL A 211 -11.75 -3.71 7.10
N GLY A 212 -10.81 -2.79 7.29
CA GLY A 212 -10.86 -1.49 6.62
C GLY A 212 -10.57 -1.56 5.12
N ILE A 213 -9.48 -2.20 4.74
CA ILE A 213 -9.10 -2.35 3.32
C ILE A 213 -10.09 -3.31 2.62
N GLY A 214 -10.44 -4.43 3.27
CA GLY A 214 -11.35 -5.42 2.71
C GLY A 214 -12.74 -4.85 2.40
N ALA A 215 -13.30 -4.01 3.28
CA ALA A 215 -14.58 -3.36 3.04
C ALA A 215 -14.53 -2.44 1.81
N LEU A 216 -13.46 -1.66 1.64
CA LEU A 216 -13.29 -0.80 0.45
C LEU A 216 -13.14 -1.61 -0.83
N LEU A 217 -12.35 -2.68 -0.80
CA LEU A 217 -12.18 -3.55 -1.96
C LEU A 217 -13.48 -4.27 -2.36
N LEU A 218 -14.33 -4.64 -1.39
CA LEU A 218 -15.68 -5.19 -1.65
C LEU A 218 -16.62 -4.16 -2.29
N ASP A 219 -16.43 -2.87 -1.98
CA ASP A 219 -17.14 -1.76 -2.62
C ASP A 219 -16.58 -1.44 -4.04
N GLY A 220 -15.53 -2.14 -4.50
CA GLY A 220 -14.84 -1.84 -5.75
C GLY A 220 -13.93 -0.61 -5.68
N ILE A 221 -13.55 -0.18 -4.48
CA ILE A 221 -12.70 0.99 -4.24
C ILE A 221 -11.29 0.55 -3.91
N GLY A 222 -10.30 1.03 -4.69
CA GLY A 222 -8.87 0.84 -4.43
C GLY A 222 -8.12 0.15 -5.54
N ASP A 223 -6.95 0.70 -5.87
CA ASP A 223 -6.09 0.28 -6.98
C ASP A 223 -4.73 -0.21 -6.49
N THR A 224 -4.34 0.18 -5.29
CA THR A 224 -3.13 -0.28 -4.62
C THR A 224 -3.35 -0.21 -3.11
N LEU A 225 -2.66 -1.05 -2.36
CA LEU A 225 -2.81 -1.10 -0.91
C LEU A 225 -1.46 -1.17 -0.18
N ARG A 226 -1.48 -0.71 1.08
CA ARG A 226 -0.45 -1.01 2.06
C ARG A 226 -1.08 -1.38 3.40
N VAL A 227 -0.79 -2.56 3.87
CA VAL A 227 -1.00 -2.95 5.27
C VAL A 227 0.09 -2.27 6.10
N SER A 228 -0.25 -1.63 7.22
CA SER A 228 0.70 -0.92 8.09
C SER A 228 0.72 -1.58 9.47
N LEU A 229 1.82 -2.23 9.79
CA LEU A 229 1.99 -2.99 11.03
C LEU A 229 3.22 -2.50 11.82
N ALA A 230 3.12 -2.53 13.15
CA ALA A 230 4.29 -2.45 14.02
C ALA A 230 4.95 -3.85 14.10
N ALA A 231 5.49 -4.30 12.94
CA ALA A 231 6.11 -5.61 12.72
C ALA A 231 7.11 -5.52 11.54
N ASP A 232 7.73 -6.64 11.18
CA ASP A 232 8.57 -6.72 9.98
C ASP A 232 7.75 -6.35 8.72
N PRO A 233 8.28 -5.51 7.81
CA PRO A 233 7.61 -5.15 6.56
C PRO A 233 7.23 -6.33 5.65
N VAL A 234 7.92 -7.46 5.76
CA VAL A 234 7.56 -8.70 5.06
C VAL A 234 6.18 -9.19 5.48
N GLU A 235 5.82 -9.06 6.76
CA GLU A 235 4.49 -9.44 7.27
C GLU A 235 3.38 -8.56 6.68
N GLU A 236 3.66 -7.28 6.39
CA GLU A 236 2.70 -6.40 5.69
C GLU A 236 2.32 -6.96 4.31
N ILE A 237 3.30 -7.54 3.59
CA ILE A 237 3.09 -8.11 2.26
C ILE A 237 2.32 -9.43 2.35
N LYS A 238 2.65 -10.32 3.30
CA LYS A 238 1.92 -11.57 3.51
C LYS A 238 0.46 -11.31 3.80
N VAL A 239 0.16 -10.40 4.74
CA VAL A 239 -1.21 -10.00 5.06
C VAL A 239 -1.92 -9.36 3.86
N GLY A 240 -1.21 -8.55 3.07
CA GLY A 240 -1.75 -7.98 1.82
C GLY A 240 -2.18 -9.05 0.82
N TRP A 241 -1.36 -10.09 0.64
CA TRP A 241 -1.69 -11.24 -0.22
C TRP A 241 -2.85 -12.05 0.33
N ASP A 242 -2.89 -12.34 1.63
CA ASP A 242 -3.98 -13.09 2.24
C ASP A 242 -5.31 -12.37 2.10
N LEU A 243 -5.31 -11.03 2.20
CA LEU A 243 -6.47 -10.20 1.97
C LEU A 243 -6.96 -10.31 0.52
N LEU A 244 -6.07 -10.15 -0.47
CA LEU A 244 -6.43 -10.23 -1.89
C LEU A 244 -6.86 -11.64 -2.30
N LYS A 245 -6.22 -12.69 -1.77
CA LYS A 245 -6.64 -14.09 -1.97
C LYS A 245 -8.02 -14.34 -1.40
N SER A 246 -8.27 -13.91 -0.16
CA SER A 246 -9.57 -14.09 0.51
C SER A 246 -10.71 -13.43 -0.24
N LEU A 247 -10.45 -12.32 -0.94
CA LEU A 247 -11.42 -11.62 -1.79
C LEU A 247 -11.42 -12.10 -3.25
N ARG A 248 -10.59 -13.07 -3.62
CA ARG A 248 -10.41 -13.58 -4.99
C ARG A 248 -10.06 -12.49 -6.01
N LEU A 249 -9.38 -11.42 -5.57
CA LEU A 249 -8.95 -10.31 -6.42
C LEU A 249 -7.60 -10.56 -7.07
N ARG A 250 -6.70 -11.25 -6.36
CA ARG A 250 -5.42 -11.77 -6.87
C ARG A 250 -5.11 -13.09 -6.18
N SER A 251 -4.38 -13.96 -6.84
CA SER A 251 -3.91 -15.23 -6.28
C SER A 251 -2.39 -15.36 -6.43
N LYS A 252 -1.74 -15.88 -5.40
CA LYS A 252 -0.31 -16.21 -5.38
C LYS A 252 -0.09 -17.25 -4.28
N GLY A 253 0.65 -18.32 -4.61
CA GLY A 253 0.95 -19.36 -3.66
C GLY A 253 -0.30 -20.11 -3.18
N ILE A 254 -0.16 -20.83 -2.09
CA ILE A 254 -1.21 -21.71 -1.58
C ILE A 254 -2.25 -20.94 -0.77
N ASN A 255 -3.50 -21.22 -1.04
CA ASN A 255 -4.63 -20.85 -0.20
C ASN A 255 -5.08 -22.08 0.56
N PHE A 256 -4.95 -22.08 1.88
CA PHE A 256 -5.31 -23.19 2.72
C PHE A 256 -6.78 -23.11 3.16
N ILE A 257 -7.51 -24.19 2.95
CA ILE A 257 -8.86 -24.42 3.46
C ILE A 257 -8.75 -25.45 4.59
N ALA A 258 -8.70 -25.00 5.85
CA ALA A 258 -8.46 -25.87 6.98
C ALA A 258 -9.64 -25.92 7.96
N CYS A 259 -9.98 -27.09 8.45
CA CYS A 259 -10.99 -27.19 9.49
C CYS A 259 -10.41 -26.77 10.86
N PRO A 260 -11.26 -26.17 11.75
CA PRO A 260 -10.79 -25.67 13.05
C PRO A 260 -10.48 -26.77 14.08
N SER A 261 -10.46 -28.03 13.67
CA SER A 261 -10.32 -29.22 14.53
C SER A 261 -11.46 -29.38 15.55
N CYS A 262 -11.86 -30.62 15.78
CA CYS A 262 -12.82 -30.99 16.82
C CYS A 262 -12.61 -32.44 17.23
N SER A 263 -13.42 -32.98 18.14
CA SER A 263 -13.34 -34.37 18.59
C SER A 263 -13.51 -35.43 17.50
N ARG A 264 -13.95 -35.06 16.29
CA ARG A 264 -14.11 -35.94 15.13
C ARG A 264 -12.86 -36.08 14.27
N GLN A 265 -11.79 -35.30 14.57
CA GLN A 265 -10.53 -35.37 13.79
C GLN A 265 -9.87 -36.73 13.91
N ASN A 266 -9.31 -37.24 12.80
CA ASN A 266 -8.57 -38.48 12.73
C ASN A 266 -7.04 -38.28 12.72
N PHE A 267 -6.59 -37.02 12.61
CA PHE A 267 -5.19 -36.61 12.70
C PHE A 267 -5.09 -35.19 13.26
N ASP A 268 -3.89 -34.78 13.69
CA ASP A 268 -3.64 -33.46 14.23
C ASP A 268 -3.59 -32.41 13.10
N VAL A 269 -4.74 -31.78 12.82
CA VAL A 269 -4.88 -30.78 11.78
C VAL A 269 -4.02 -29.53 12.07
N ILE A 270 -3.91 -29.14 13.35
CA ILE A 270 -3.16 -27.93 13.73
C ILE A 270 -1.68 -28.10 13.38
N LYS A 271 -1.05 -29.19 13.85
CA LYS A 271 0.36 -29.47 13.53
C LYS A 271 0.60 -29.67 12.03
N THR A 272 -0.39 -30.27 11.35
CA THR A 272 -0.29 -30.47 9.91
C THR A 272 -0.31 -29.14 9.19
N MET A 273 -1.19 -28.20 9.59
CA MET A 273 -1.24 -26.85 9.03
C MET A 273 0.07 -26.08 9.24
N GLU A 274 0.57 -26.04 10.49
CA GLU A 274 1.85 -25.39 10.81
C GLU A 274 3.01 -25.93 9.95
N ALA A 275 3.04 -27.25 9.75
CA ALA A 275 4.06 -27.89 8.92
C ALA A 275 3.91 -27.58 7.43
N LEU A 276 2.69 -27.51 6.92
CA LEU A 276 2.41 -27.18 5.51
C LEU A 276 2.68 -25.72 5.22
N GLU A 277 2.23 -24.80 6.05
CA GLU A 277 2.52 -23.37 5.93
C GLU A 277 4.02 -23.11 5.85
N THR A 278 4.80 -23.77 6.71
CA THR A 278 6.28 -23.62 6.71
C THR A 278 6.93 -24.24 5.48
N ARG A 279 6.49 -25.43 5.05
CA ARG A 279 7.16 -26.18 3.97
C ARG A 279 6.80 -25.70 2.58
N LEU A 280 5.64 -25.07 2.44
CA LEU A 280 5.08 -24.68 1.16
C LEU A 280 5.11 -23.16 0.95
N ASP A 281 5.75 -22.40 1.84
CA ASP A 281 5.86 -20.94 1.77
C ASP A 281 6.58 -20.44 0.50
N ASP A 282 7.44 -21.29 -0.09
CA ASP A 282 8.16 -20.97 -1.33
C ASP A 282 7.35 -21.19 -2.61
N ILE A 283 6.19 -21.87 -2.54
CA ILE A 283 5.35 -22.12 -3.70
C ILE A 283 4.68 -20.81 -4.15
N ARG A 284 4.85 -20.47 -5.41
CA ARG A 284 4.31 -19.22 -6.01
C ARG A 284 3.10 -19.46 -6.91
N GLU A 285 2.92 -20.67 -7.40
CA GLU A 285 1.78 -21.08 -8.21
C GLU A 285 0.51 -21.04 -7.37
N PRO A 286 -0.56 -20.40 -7.87
CA PRO A 286 -1.85 -20.39 -7.17
C PRO A 286 -2.42 -21.80 -7.05
N MET A 287 -2.81 -22.20 -5.84
CA MET A 287 -3.38 -23.51 -5.54
C MET A 287 -4.26 -23.45 -4.29
N ASP A 288 -5.42 -24.10 -4.31
CA ASP A 288 -6.28 -24.28 -3.16
C ASP A 288 -6.02 -25.67 -2.53
N VAL A 289 -5.56 -25.70 -1.28
CA VAL A 289 -5.23 -26.92 -0.54
C VAL A 289 -6.18 -27.10 0.66
N ALA A 290 -6.95 -28.16 0.67
CA ALA A 290 -7.88 -28.48 1.75
C ALA A 290 -7.25 -29.44 2.78
N VAL A 291 -7.23 -29.05 4.06
CA VAL A 291 -6.75 -29.86 5.19
C VAL A 291 -7.89 -30.08 6.18
N ILE A 292 -8.60 -31.19 6.00
CA ILE A 292 -9.83 -31.49 6.73
C ILE A 292 -9.67 -32.77 7.57
N GLY A 293 -9.79 -32.66 8.89
CA GLY A 293 -9.51 -33.71 9.84
C GLY A 293 -10.55 -34.84 9.93
N CYS A 294 -11.72 -34.74 9.28
CA CYS A 294 -12.76 -35.74 9.39
C CYS A 294 -13.54 -35.96 8.08
N ILE A 295 -14.21 -37.12 7.98
CA ILE A 295 -14.99 -37.50 6.79
C ILE A 295 -16.29 -36.72 6.62
N VAL A 296 -16.75 -35.98 7.64
CA VAL A 296 -18.03 -35.27 7.58
C VAL A 296 -17.97 -34.09 6.61
N ASN A 297 -16.96 -33.27 6.71
CA ASN A 297 -16.75 -32.11 5.84
C ASN A 297 -15.73 -32.36 4.72
N GLY A 298 -14.81 -33.33 4.92
CA GLY A 298 -13.73 -33.62 3.98
C GLY A 298 -14.19 -33.78 2.53
N PRO A 299 -15.19 -34.66 2.21
CA PRO A 299 -15.63 -34.85 0.84
C PRO A 299 -16.27 -33.61 0.20
N GLY A 300 -16.85 -32.72 1.00
CA GLY A 300 -17.45 -31.46 0.52
C GLY A 300 -16.39 -30.41 0.19
N GLU A 301 -15.50 -30.16 1.14
CA GLU A 301 -14.45 -29.15 0.99
C GLU A 301 -13.38 -29.55 -0.02
N ALA A 302 -13.07 -30.86 -0.15
CA ALA A 302 -12.14 -31.36 -1.15
C ALA A 302 -12.60 -31.12 -2.61
N LYS A 303 -13.90 -30.89 -2.84
CA LYS A 303 -14.40 -30.59 -4.20
C LYS A 303 -14.11 -29.20 -4.69
N VAL A 304 -13.74 -28.28 -3.81
CA VAL A 304 -13.41 -26.87 -4.13
C VAL A 304 -11.91 -26.59 -4.06
N ALA A 305 -11.12 -27.60 -3.68
CA ALA A 305 -9.66 -27.58 -3.72
C ALA A 305 -9.12 -28.17 -5.03
N ASP A 306 -7.88 -27.86 -5.39
CA ASP A 306 -7.15 -28.39 -6.55
C ASP A 306 -6.71 -29.85 -6.40
#